data_dc39cb8f82fbc11fd7e4750be287e30b
#
_entry.id   dc39cb8f82fbc11fd7e4750be287e30b
#
_cell.length_a   1.000
_cell.length_b   1.000
_cell.length_c   1.000
_cell.angle_alpha   90.00
_cell.angle_beta   90.00
_cell.angle_gamma   90.00
#
_symmetry.space_group_name_H-M   'P 1'
#
loop_
_entity.id
_entity.type
_entity.pdbx_description
1 polymer ?
#
loop_
_entity_poly.entity_id
_entity_poly.type
_entity_poly.pdbx_seq_one_letter_code
_entity_poly.pdbx_strand_id
1 'polypeptide(L)'
;MLAKDVLRILGISRPTLTKYVKTGIIRTRLLPNKRYDYNEEDVYGFLNKDVKRKTLIYARVSTPKQKPDLENQISMLKQFCFSNGYTISGVYSDIASGISFEKRKDFFELLDEVLDGRVERVVVTYKDRLSRVGFGLFHHLFQKYNCEIVVMSEVGSAKLDSQEVFEEIVNLLHCYSMKLYSSRRRMKRIKEALNDAEDEQPTG
;
A
#
# COMPACT_ATOMS: atom_id res chain seq x y z
N MET A 1 -13.54 -14.06 -5.54
CA MET A 1 -12.58 -15.12 -5.13
C MET A 1 -13.27 -16.45 -4.89
N LEU A 2 -12.65 -17.61 -5.24
CA LEU A 2 -13.29 -18.92 -5.03
C LEU A 2 -13.04 -19.45 -3.61
N ALA A 3 -13.92 -20.34 -3.12
CA ALA A 3 -13.82 -20.93 -1.77
C ALA A 3 -12.45 -21.57 -1.49
N LYS A 4 -11.84 -22.26 -2.47
CA LYS A 4 -10.53 -22.89 -2.33
C LYS A 4 -9.44 -21.86 -1.97
N ASP A 5 -9.49 -20.70 -2.60
CA ASP A 5 -8.51 -19.63 -2.38
C ASP A 5 -8.71 -19.00 -1.01
N VAL A 6 -9.97 -18.76 -0.61
CA VAL A 6 -10.30 -18.23 0.72
C VAL A 6 -9.83 -19.14 1.83
N LEU A 7 -10.08 -20.47 1.71
CA LEU A 7 -9.65 -21.46 2.70
C LEU A 7 -8.13 -21.47 2.84
N ARG A 8 -7.40 -21.35 1.70
CA ARG A 8 -5.94 -21.32 1.69
C ARG A 8 -5.39 -20.03 2.32
N ILE A 9 -5.98 -18.87 1.98
CA ILE A 9 -5.54 -17.56 2.46
C ILE A 9 -5.77 -17.41 3.96
N LEU A 10 -6.97 -17.79 4.43
CA LEU A 10 -7.34 -17.64 5.84
C LEU A 10 -6.86 -18.81 6.73
N GLY A 11 -6.40 -19.91 6.15
CA GLY A 11 -5.99 -21.10 6.92
C GLY A 11 -7.14 -21.76 7.69
N ILE A 12 -8.40 -21.60 7.24
CA ILE A 12 -9.60 -22.06 7.93
C ILE A 12 -10.26 -23.26 7.26
N SER A 13 -11.10 -23.97 8.02
CA SER A 13 -11.91 -25.08 7.49
C SER A 13 -13.17 -24.60 6.77
N ARG A 14 -13.75 -25.46 5.91
CA ARG A 14 -15.03 -25.16 5.22
C ARG A 14 -16.19 -24.83 6.18
N PRO A 15 -16.40 -25.56 7.28
CA PRO A 15 -17.44 -25.18 8.25
C PRO A 15 -17.25 -23.77 8.82
N THR A 16 -15.99 -23.40 9.11
CA THR A 16 -15.66 -22.05 9.61
C THR A 16 -16.00 -20.99 8.57
N LEU A 17 -15.62 -21.21 7.30
CA LEU A 17 -15.96 -20.29 6.22
C LEU A 17 -17.50 -20.13 6.07
N THR A 18 -18.25 -21.24 6.16
CA THR A 18 -19.71 -21.20 6.11
C THR A 18 -20.29 -20.40 7.28
N LYS A 19 -19.70 -20.51 8.48
CA LYS A 19 -20.08 -19.69 9.64
C LYS A 19 -19.86 -18.20 9.35
N TYR A 20 -18.71 -17.82 8.80
CA TYR A 20 -18.38 -16.42 8.50
C TYR A 20 -19.30 -15.81 7.42
N VAL A 21 -19.72 -16.60 6.45
CA VAL A 21 -20.74 -16.17 5.47
C VAL A 21 -22.10 -15.96 6.14
N LYS A 22 -22.55 -16.91 6.97
CA LYS A 22 -23.83 -16.82 7.69
C LYS A 22 -23.89 -15.64 8.67
N THR A 23 -22.78 -15.30 9.29
CA THR A 23 -22.67 -14.16 10.21
C THR A 23 -22.42 -12.82 9.51
N GLY A 24 -22.31 -12.81 8.17
CA GLY A 24 -22.08 -11.58 7.40
C GLY A 24 -20.64 -11.04 7.47
N ILE A 25 -19.71 -11.79 8.08
CA ILE A 25 -18.29 -11.38 8.17
C ILE A 25 -17.65 -11.37 6.79
N ILE A 26 -18.01 -12.35 5.94
CA ILE A 26 -17.53 -12.45 4.56
C ILE A 26 -18.77 -12.47 3.64
N ARG A 27 -18.90 -11.43 2.82
CA ARG A 27 -19.97 -11.34 1.83
C ARG A 27 -19.71 -12.29 0.67
N THR A 28 -20.81 -12.83 0.11
CA THR A 28 -20.73 -13.73 -1.04
C THR A 28 -21.75 -13.37 -2.10
N ARG A 29 -21.42 -13.67 -3.35
CA ARG A 29 -22.32 -13.58 -4.50
C ARG A 29 -22.45 -14.96 -5.12
N LEU A 30 -23.68 -15.41 -5.39
CA LEU A 30 -23.92 -16.67 -6.10
C LEU A 30 -23.70 -16.43 -7.61
N LEU A 31 -22.83 -17.22 -8.20
CA LEU A 31 -22.55 -17.21 -9.64
C LEU A 31 -23.57 -18.08 -10.41
N PRO A 32 -23.75 -17.87 -11.74
CA PRO A 32 -24.65 -18.67 -12.57
C PRO A 32 -24.34 -20.19 -12.54
N ASN A 33 -23.10 -20.56 -12.32
CA ASN A 33 -22.64 -21.96 -12.19
C ASN A 33 -22.88 -22.56 -10.79
N LYS A 34 -23.72 -21.95 -9.97
CA LYS A 34 -24.05 -22.34 -8.58
C LYS A 34 -22.85 -22.34 -7.61
N ARG A 35 -21.76 -21.67 -7.96
CA ARG A 35 -20.62 -21.45 -7.05
C ARG A 35 -20.72 -20.09 -6.38
N TYR A 36 -20.19 -19.99 -5.16
CA TYR A 36 -20.08 -18.72 -4.46
C TYR A 36 -18.78 -18.01 -4.87
N ASP A 37 -18.90 -16.73 -5.16
CA ASP A 37 -17.80 -15.77 -5.27
C ASP A 37 -17.74 -14.99 -3.98
N TYR A 38 -16.60 -15.04 -3.30
CA TYR A 38 -16.36 -14.42 -2.00
C TYR A 38 -15.74 -13.04 -2.20
N ASN A 39 -16.21 -12.06 -1.43
CA ASN A 39 -15.67 -10.71 -1.50
C ASN A 39 -14.21 -10.69 -1.02
N GLU A 40 -13.30 -10.21 -1.86
CA GLU A 40 -11.86 -10.21 -1.57
C GLU A 40 -11.49 -9.23 -0.47
N GLU A 41 -12.16 -8.07 -0.42
CA GLU A 41 -11.92 -7.05 0.60
C GLU A 41 -12.27 -7.58 2.00
N ASP A 42 -13.38 -8.33 2.12
CA ASP A 42 -13.78 -8.93 3.40
C ASP A 42 -12.79 -10.03 3.84
N VAL A 43 -12.29 -10.83 2.89
CA VAL A 43 -11.31 -11.90 3.18
C VAL A 43 -10.00 -11.31 3.68
N TYR A 44 -9.46 -10.32 2.97
CA TYR A 44 -8.21 -9.66 3.39
C TYR A 44 -8.42 -8.79 4.63
N GLY A 45 -9.56 -8.14 4.76
CA GLY A 45 -9.93 -7.40 5.97
C GLY A 45 -10.00 -8.30 7.21
N PHE A 46 -10.52 -9.53 7.06
CA PHE A 46 -10.55 -10.50 8.14
C PHE A 46 -9.16 -11.04 8.49
N LEU A 47 -8.31 -11.31 7.50
CA LEU A 47 -6.93 -11.74 7.72
C LEU A 47 -6.13 -10.71 8.54
N ASN A 48 -6.39 -9.42 8.30
CA ASN A 48 -5.69 -8.32 8.95
C ASN A 48 -6.39 -7.82 10.23
N LYS A 49 -7.51 -8.41 10.66
CA LYS A 49 -8.32 -7.94 11.79
C LYS A 49 -7.57 -7.96 13.12
N ASP A 50 -6.69 -8.94 13.32
CA ASP A 50 -5.90 -9.11 14.54
C ASP A 50 -4.47 -8.51 14.42
N VAL A 51 -4.12 -7.95 13.26
CA VAL A 51 -2.82 -7.30 13.06
C VAL A 51 -2.91 -5.87 13.60
N LYS A 52 -2.15 -5.58 14.64
CA LYS A 52 -1.99 -4.21 15.15
C LYS A 52 -1.40 -3.36 14.02
N ARG A 53 -2.26 -2.54 13.40
CA ARG A 53 -1.88 -1.73 12.25
C ARG A 53 -0.96 -0.60 12.68
N LYS A 54 -0.04 -0.25 11.80
CA LYS A 54 1.06 0.68 12.07
C LYS A 54 0.65 2.13 11.83
N THR A 55 1.17 3.05 12.65
CA THR A 55 1.25 4.47 12.28
C THR A 55 2.65 4.75 11.77
N LEU A 56 2.75 5.23 10.55
CA LEU A 56 4.01 5.56 9.87
C LEU A 56 4.10 7.07 9.67
N ILE A 57 5.32 7.60 9.70
CA ILE A 57 5.58 8.99 9.31
C ILE A 57 6.39 8.99 8.02
N TYR A 58 6.07 9.95 7.14
CA TYR A 58 6.81 10.16 5.90
C TYR A 58 7.25 11.61 5.75
N ALA A 59 8.53 11.80 5.47
CA ALA A 59 9.14 13.11 5.25
C ALA A 59 9.93 13.13 3.93
N ARG A 60 10.02 14.28 3.27
CA ARG A 60 10.74 14.41 2.01
C ARG A 60 11.32 15.81 1.81
N VAL A 61 12.54 15.85 1.28
CA VAL A 61 13.16 17.06 0.76
C VAL A 61 13.64 16.84 -0.67
N SER A 62 13.81 17.91 -1.43
CA SER A 62 14.13 17.81 -2.86
C SER A 62 15.62 17.58 -3.13
N THR A 63 16.51 18.05 -2.25
CA THR A 63 17.97 18.01 -2.47
C THR A 63 18.72 17.60 -1.21
N PRO A 64 19.93 17.02 -1.36
CA PRO A 64 20.77 16.65 -0.22
C PRO A 64 21.18 17.84 0.68
N LYS A 65 21.21 19.05 0.15
CA LYS A 65 21.49 20.27 0.93
C LYS A 65 20.42 20.56 1.99
N GLN A 66 19.21 20.04 1.79
CA GLN A 66 18.05 20.17 2.70
C GLN A 66 17.97 19.05 3.75
N LYS A 67 19.06 18.29 3.95
CA LYS A 67 19.06 17.22 4.97
C LYS A 67 18.72 17.71 6.37
N PRO A 68 19.18 18.87 6.84
CA PRO A 68 18.75 19.42 8.14
C PRO A 68 17.24 19.70 8.19
N ASP A 69 16.63 20.15 7.08
CA ASP A 69 15.18 20.36 7.00
C ASP A 69 14.41 19.05 7.06
N LEU A 70 14.97 17.97 6.50
CA LEU A 70 14.38 16.65 6.59
C LEU A 70 14.37 16.15 8.04
N GLU A 71 15.46 16.31 8.75
CA GLU A 71 15.59 15.96 10.17
C GLU A 71 14.60 16.77 11.03
N ASN A 72 14.46 18.07 10.76
CA ASN A 72 13.47 18.93 11.40
C ASN A 72 12.04 18.46 11.12
N GLN A 73 11.70 18.12 9.86
CA GLN A 73 10.39 17.58 9.52
C GLN A 73 10.08 16.30 10.30
N ILE A 74 11.02 15.37 10.38
CA ILE A 74 10.88 14.13 11.13
C ILE A 74 10.64 14.42 12.63
N SER A 75 11.40 15.36 13.21
CA SER A 75 11.26 15.75 14.60
C SER A 75 9.88 16.37 14.87
N MET A 76 9.41 17.26 14.00
CA MET A 76 8.07 17.85 14.09
C MET A 76 6.96 16.80 13.99
N LEU A 77 7.08 15.84 13.05
CA LEU A 77 6.12 14.74 12.89
C LEU A 77 6.10 13.84 14.13
N LYS A 78 7.26 13.53 14.72
CA LYS A 78 7.33 12.76 15.96
C LYS A 78 6.63 13.49 17.13
N GLN A 79 6.87 14.78 17.28
CA GLN A 79 6.22 15.59 18.30
C GLN A 79 4.71 15.68 18.09
N PHE A 80 4.27 15.88 16.85
CA PHE A 80 2.85 15.87 16.48
C PHE A 80 2.19 14.54 16.82
N CYS A 81 2.80 13.42 16.43
CA CYS A 81 2.28 12.09 16.76
C CYS A 81 2.20 11.87 18.27
N PHE A 82 3.23 12.26 19.02
CA PHE A 82 3.22 12.16 20.48
C PHE A 82 2.08 12.97 21.10
N SER A 83 1.88 14.22 20.67
CA SER A 83 0.82 15.10 21.18
C SER A 83 -0.59 14.59 20.85
N ASN A 84 -0.74 13.79 19.78
CA ASN A 84 -2.02 13.19 19.38
C ASN A 84 -2.19 11.74 19.88
N GLY A 85 -1.26 11.22 20.68
CA GLY A 85 -1.34 9.86 21.21
C GLY A 85 -1.07 8.75 20.16
N TYR A 86 -0.43 9.08 19.04
CA TYR A 86 -0.10 8.13 17.98
C TYR A 86 1.23 7.42 18.28
N THR A 87 1.20 6.11 18.36
CA THR A 87 2.42 5.30 18.50
C THR A 87 3.09 5.08 17.15
N ILE A 88 4.24 5.71 16.91
CA ILE A 88 4.98 5.59 15.66
C ILE A 88 5.61 4.21 15.57
N SER A 89 5.33 3.50 14.48
CA SER A 89 5.86 2.16 14.17
C SER A 89 7.01 2.20 13.15
N GLY A 90 7.12 3.26 12.37
CA GLY A 90 8.17 3.41 11.36
C GLY A 90 8.32 4.84 10.86
N VAL A 91 9.52 5.15 10.38
CA VAL A 91 9.90 6.46 9.81
C VAL A 91 10.45 6.20 8.42
N TYR A 92 9.83 6.81 7.42
CA TYR A 92 10.22 6.73 6.01
C TYR A 92 10.62 8.11 5.53
N SER A 93 11.71 8.20 4.79
CA SER A 93 12.19 9.52 4.33
C SER A 93 12.99 9.44 3.04
N ASP A 94 12.70 10.34 2.10
CA ASP A 94 13.40 10.40 0.82
C ASP A 94 14.03 11.78 0.57
N ILE A 95 15.20 11.76 -0.07
CA ILE A 95 15.82 12.95 -0.66
C ILE A 95 15.63 12.85 -2.16
N ALA A 96 14.50 13.34 -2.65
CA ALA A 96 14.13 13.29 -4.06
C ALA A 96 13.17 14.44 -4.39
N SER A 97 13.21 14.93 -5.63
CA SER A 97 12.26 15.94 -6.07
C SER A 97 10.83 15.38 -6.07
N GLY A 98 9.82 16.27 -6.04
CA GLY A 98 8.41 15.91 -6.11
C GLY A 98 8.06 15.09 -7.35
N ILE A 99 8.80 15.26 -8.42
CA ILE A 99 8.57 14.68 -9.74
C ILE A 99 9.25 13.30 -9.89
N SER A 100 10.38 13.06 -9.20
CA SER A 100 11.19 11.84 -9.38
C SER A 100 10.78 10.73 -8.42
N PHE A 101 9.69 10.01 -8.71
CA PHE A 101 9.27 8.86 -7.90
C PHE A 101 10.28 7.72 -7.89
N GLU A 102 11.02 7.49 -8.97
CA GLU A 102 12.04 6.43 -9.08
C GLU A 102 13.09 6.49 -7.95
N LYS A 103 13.37 7.68 -7.45
CA LYS A 103 14.35 7.91 -6.37
C LYS A 103 13.75 7.83 -4.97
N ARG A 104 12.45 7.60 -4.84
CA ARG A 104 11.74 7.54 -3.56
C ARG A 104 11.57 6.10 -3.10
N LYS A 105 12.65 5.46 -2.70
CA LYS A 105 12.66 4.06 -2.26
C LYS A 105 11.78 3.85 -1.03
N ASP A 106 11.96 4.70 -0.02
CA ASP A 106 11.23 4.63 1.24
C ASP A 106 9.72 4.86 1.04
N PHE A 107 9.34 5.76 0.10
CA PHE A 107 7.95 5.95 -0.27
C PHE A 107 7.31 4.69 -0.85
N PHE A 108 8.03 3.96 -1.72
CA PHE A 108 7.50 2.72 -2.28
C PHE A 108 7.41 1.60 -1.25
N GLU A 109 8.36 1.51 -0.31
CA GLU A 109 8.27 0.56 0.80
C GLU A 109 7.06 0.86 1.70
N LEU A 110 6.84 2.14 2.02
CA LEU A 110 5.65 2.60 2.74
C LEU A 110 4.37 2.26 1.97
N LEU A 111 4.34 2.51 0.66
CA LEU A 111 3.20 2.20 -0.19
C LEU A 111 2.89 0.70 -0.21
N ASP A 112 3.91 -0.16 -0.31
CA ASP A 112 3.74 -1.60 -0.24
C ASP A 112 3.13 -2.03 1.11
N GLU A 113 3.59 -1.46 2.23
CA GLU A 113 2.98 -1.71 3.55
C GLU A 113 1.51 -1.28 3.63
N VAL A 114 1.15 -0.16 3.00
CA VAL A 114 -0.25 0.29 2.91
C VAL A 114 -1.08 -0.68 2.08
N LEU A 115 -0.58 -1.09 0.91
CA LEU A 115 -1.27 -2.02 0.01
C LEU A 115 -1.43 -3.43 0.61
N ASP A 116 -0.52 -3.81 1.51
CA ASP A 116 -0.63 -5.04 2.31
C ASP A 116 -1.63 -4.91 3.48
N GLY A 117 -2.26 -3.75 3.66
CA GLY A 117 -3.24 -3.51 4.72
C GLY A 117 -2.64 -3.41 6.14
N ARG A 118 -1.33 -3.28 6.26
CA ARG A 118 -0.59 -3.25 7.53
C ARG A 118 -0.55 -1.88 8.20
N VAL A 119 -0.99 -0.83 7.50
CA VAL A 119 -0.90 0.55 7.96
C VAL A 119 -2.27 1.11 8.29
N GLU A 120 -2.42 1.67 9.50
CA GLU A 120 -3.61 2.39 9.92
C GLU A 120 -3.54 3.86 9.50
N ARG A 121 -2.34 4.45 9.61
CA ARG A 121 -2.16 5.89 9.44
C ARG A 121 -0.80 6.25 8.89
N VAL A 122 -0.77 7.17 7.93
CA VAL A 122 0.44 7.82 7.43
C VAL A 122 0.37 9.30 7.76
N VAL A 123 1.36 9.81 8.49
CA VAL A 123 1.43 11.23 8.91
C VAL A 123 2.49 11.95 8.10
N VAL A 124 2.13 13.09 7.52
CA VAL A 124 3.02 13.95 6.72
C VAL A 124 2.93 15.40 7.18
N THR A 125 3.99 16.18 6.97
CA THR A 125 3.97 17.62 7.32
C THR A 125 3.02 18.39 6.43
N TYR A 126 3.09 18.19 5.11
CA TYR A 126 2.28 18.86 4.09
C TYR A 126 1.84 17.86 3.02
N LYS A 127 0.75 18.16 2.32
CA LYS A 127 0.21 17.34 1.21
C LYS A 127 1.24 17.10 0.10
N ASP A 128 2.06 18.12 -0.22
CA ASP A 128 3.10 18.08 -1.26
C ASP A 128 4.29 17.18 -0.91
N ARG A 129 4.45 16.77 0.35
CA ARG A 129 5.49 15.80 0.75
C ARG A 129 5.16 14.43 0.20
N LEU A 130 3.89 14.04 0.24
CA LEU A 130 3.44 12.79 -0.35
C LEU A 130 3.43 12.88 -1.88
N SER A 131 2.70 13.85 -2.43
CA SER A 131 2.63 14.15 -3.86
C SER A 131 2.10 15.57 -4.04
N ARG A 132 2.67 16.31 -4.98
CA ARG A 132 2.18 17.66 -5.30
C ARG A 132 0.85 17.60 -6.03
N VAL A 133 0.71 16.64 -6.93
CA VAL A 133 -0.40 16.55 -7.88
C VAL A 133 -1.29 15.35 -7.60
N GLY A 134 -0.68 14.23 -7.30
CA GLY A 134 -1.37 12.97 -7.09
C GLY A 134 -1.90 12.79 -5.65
N PHE A 135 -1.94 13.82 -4.79
CA PHE A 135 -2.40 13.67 -3.41
C PHE A 135 -3.81 13.08 -3.35
N GLY A 136 -4.74 13.55 -4.18
CA GLY A 136 -6.11 13.02 -4.24
C GLY A 136 -6.15 11.54 -4.64
N LEU A 137 -5.28 11.11 -5.56
CA LEU A 137 -5.16 9.70 -5.95
C LEU A 137 -4.64 8.84 -4.79
N PHE A 138 -3.57 9.29 -4.13
CA PHE A 138 -3.03 8.56 -2.95
C PHE A 138 -4.02 8.55 -1.80
N HIS A 139 -4.71 9.64 -1.55
CA HIS A 139 -5.75 9.71 -0.52
C HIS A 139 -6.86 8.69 -0.79
N HIS A 140 -7.38 8.63 -2.02
CA HIS A 140 -8.39 7.63 -2.40
C HIS A 140 -7.86 6.20 -2.30
N LEU A 141 -6.64 5.95 -2.78
CA LEU A 141 -5.99 4.64 -2.71
C LEU A 141 -5.81 4.19 -1.26
N PHE A 142 -5.28 5.05 -0.39
CA PHE A 142 -5.04 4.72 1.01
C PHE A 142 -6.34 4.46 1.76
N GLN A 143 -7.39 5.25 1.50
CA GLN A 143 -8.72 5.00 2.06
C GLN A 143 -9.27 3.63 1.66
N LYS A 144 -9.05 3.19 0.42
CA LYS A 144 -9.47 1.87 -0.04
C LYS A 144 -8.82 0.73 0.78
N TYR A 145 -7.62 0.94 1.29
CA TYR A 145 -6.92 0.02 2.20
C TYR A 145 -7.11 0.38 3.69
N ASN A 146 -8.13 1.19 3.99
CA ASN A 146 -8.43 1.68 5.33
C ASN A 146 -7.25 2.40 6.02
N CYS A 147 -6.36 3.02 5.26
CA CYS A 147 -5.25 3.81 5.76
C CYS A 147 -5.60 5.30 5.71
N GLU A 148 -5.49 5.97 6.85
CA GLU A 148 -5.72 7.41 6.98
C GLU A 148 -4.44 8.18 6.61
N ILE A 149 -4.56 9.26 5.82
CA ILE A 149 -3.48 10.22 5.64
C ILE A 149 -3.75 11.43 6.53
N VAL A 150 -2.88 11.65 7.51
CA VAL A 150 -2.93 12.81 8.41
C VAL A 150 -1.91 13.85 7.95
N VAL A 151 -2.39 15.04 7.63
CA VAL A 151 -1.56 16.19 7.23
C VAL A 151 -1.44 17.13 8.41
N MET A 152 -0.22 17.36 8.90
CA MET A 152 0.03 18.19 10.08
C MET A 152 -0.33 19.66 9.85
N SER A 153 -0.06 20.19 8.64
CA SER A 153 -0.36 21.57 8.29
C SER A 153 -0.92 21.69 6.88
N GLU A 154 -1.99 22.46 6.72
CA GLU A 154 -2.60 22.71 5.38
C GLU A 154 -1.98 23.89 4.66
N VAL A 155 -1.12 24.66 5.32
CA VAL A 155 -0.51 25.88 4.77
C VAL A 155 0.72 25.51 3.96
N GLY A 156 0.63 25.65 2.62
CA GLY A 156 1.81 25.52 1.75
C GLY A 156 1.61 24.91 0.38
N SER A 157 0.46 25.08 -0.28
CA SER A 157 0.36 24.77 -1.70
C SER A 157 0.99 25.89 -2.53
N ALA A 158 2.26 25.74 -2.91
CA ALA A 158 2.82 26.55 -3.99
C ALA A 158 1.95 26.36 -5.25
N LYS A 159 1.70 27.44 -5.99
CA LYS A 159 0.99 27.37 -7.28
C LYS A 159 1.69 26.31 -8.14
N LEU A 160 0.95 25.28 -8.51
CA LEU A 160 1.42 24.20 -9.36
C LEU A 160 1.51 24.67 -10.79
N ASP A 161 2.68 24.47 -11.41
CA ASP A 161 2.81 24.57 -12.86
C ASP A 161 2.18 23.33 -13.50
N SER A 162 1.32 23.55 -14.51
CA SER A 162 0.62 22.46 -15.22
C SER A 162 1.58 21.44 -15.84
N GLN A 163 2.79 21.85 -16.16
CA GLN A 163 3.82 21.00 -16.74
C GLN A 163 4.47 20.08 -15.68
N GLU A 164 4.75 20.60 -14.47
CA GLU A 164 5.21 19.78 -13.34
C GLU A 164 4.17 18.71 -12.96
N VAL A 165 2.88 19.08 -13.06
CA VAL A 165 1.73 18.15 -12.85
C VAL A 165 1.79 16.97 -13.79
N PHE A 166 1.91 17.27 -15.09
CA PHE A 166 1.92 16.26 -16.13
C PHE A 166 3.13 15.32 -16.01
N GLU A 167 4.31 15.88 -15.76
CA GLU A 167 5.54 15.08 -15.56
C GLU A 167 5.45 14.17 -14.33
N GLU A 168 4.86 14.63 -13.22
CA GLU A 168 4.67 13.82 -12.04
C GLU A 168 3.72 12.64 -12.31
N ILE A 169 2.62 12.87 -13.04
CA ILE A 169 1.67 11.82 -13.42
C ILE A 169 2.34 10.80 -14.35
N VAL A 170 3.07 11.24 -15.37
CA VAL A 170 3.77 10.36 -16.30
C VAL A 170 4.80 9.50 -15.58
N ASN A 171 5.61 10.09 -14.70
CA ASN A 171 6.60 9.36 -13.91
C ASN A 171 5.95 8.36 -12.96
N LEU A 172 4.83 8.71 -12.33
CA LEU A 172 4.08 7.82 -11.45
C LEU A 172 3.55 6.59 -12.21
N LEU A 173 2.95 6.82 -13.38
CA LEU A 173 2.46 5.76 -14.26
C LEU A 173 3.61 4.87 -14.76
N HIS A 174 4.74 5.47 -15.12
CA HIS A 174 5.92 4.75 -15.58
C HIS A 174 6.48 3.84 -14.47
N CYS A 175 6.73 4.37 -13.27
CA CYS A 175 7.21 3.60 -12.12
C CYS A 175 6.27 2.45 -11.75
N TYR A 176 4.96 2.72 -11.74
CA TYR A 176 3.96 1.70 -11.43
C TYR A 176 3.92 0.60 -12.49
N SER A 177 3.96 0.97 -13.78
CA SER A 177 3.98 0.01 -14.87
C SER A 177 5.23 -0.87 -14.85
N MET A 178 6.41 -0.29 -14.58
CA MET A 178 7.66 -1.04 -14.45
C MET A 178 7.62 -2.03 -13.28
N LYS A 179 7.06 -1.63 -12.14
CA LYS A 179 6.89 -2.50 -10.97
C LYS A 179 5.94 -3.67 -11.25
N LEU A 180 4.80 -3.40 -11.92
CA LEU A 180 3.88 -4.45 -12.39
C LEU A 180 4.54 -5.41 -13.38
N TYR A 181 5.35 -4.89 -14.30
CA TYR A 181 6.04 -5.70 -15.30
C TYR A 181 7.10 -6.61 -14.67
N SER A 182 7.85 -6.11 -13.70
CA SER A 182 8.84 -6.89 -12.95
C SER A 182 8.18 -7.99 -12.10
N SER A 183 7.06 -7.68 -11.46
CA SER A 183 6.26 -8.65 -10.71
C SER A 183 5.70 -9.77 -11.61
N ARG A 184 5.14 -9.41 -12.79
CA ARG A 184 4.66 -10.39 -13.77
C ARG A 184 5.78 -11.28 -14.31
N ARG A 185 6.97 -10.75 -14.60
CA ARG A 185 8.14 -11.54 -14.99
C ARG A 185 8.58 -12.52 -13.91
N ARG A 186 8.57 -12.10 -12.63
CA ARG A 186 8.90 -12.97 -11.49
C ARG A 186 7.89 -14.11 -11.36
N MET A 187 6.59 -13.80 -11.44
CA MET A 187 5.51 -14.81 -11.41
C MET A 187 5.60 -15.81 -12.57
N LYS A 188 5.97 -15.32 -13.78
CA LYS A 188 6.16 -16.20 -14.94
C LYS A 188 7.32 -17.17 -14.73
N ARG A 189 8.48 -16.68 -14.26
CA ARG A 189 9.64 -17.53 -13.94
C ARG A 189 9.35 -18.56 -12.85
N ILE A 190 8.58 -18.20 -11.82
CA ILE A 190 8.17 -19.13 -10.75
C ILE A 190 7.26 -20.22 -11.35
N LYS A 191 6.31 -19.86 -12.22
CA LYS A 191 5.45 -20.84 -12.89
C LYS A 191 6.23 -21.78 -13.81
N GLU A 192 7.18 -21.27 -14.59
CA GLU A 192 8.05 -22.05 -15.45
C GLU A 192 8.89 -23.05 -14.63
N ALA A 193 9.54 -22.58 -13.56
CA ALA A 193 10.33 -23.45 -12.67
C ALA A 193 9.49 -24.50 -11.92
N LEU A 194 8.21 -24.24 -11.61
CA LEU A 194 7.32 -25.24 -11.02
C LEU A 194 6.87 -26.28 -12.03
N ASN A 195 6.62 -25.91 -13.28
CA ASN A 195 6.26 -26.86 -14.33
C ASN A 195 7.46 -27.77 -14.70
N ASP A 196 8.67 -27.20 -14.81
CA ASP A 196 9.90 -27.97 -15.05
C ASP A 196 10.16 -29.00 -13.93
N ALA A 197 9.85 -28.66 -12.67
CA ALA A 197 9.99 -29.56 -11.52
C ALA A 197 8.92 -30.67 -11.48
N GLU A 198 7.75 -30.47 -12.09
CA GLU A 198 6.71 -31.51 -12.22
C GLU A 198 7.02 -32.49 -13.35
N ASP A 199 7.71 -32.05 -14.40
CA ASP A 199 8.11 -32.91 -15.53
C ASP A 199 9.34 -33.80 -15.23
N GLU A 200 10.13 -33.48 -14.20
CA GLU A 200 11.31 -34.27 -13.77
C GLU A 200 10.98 -35.41 -12.76
N GLN A 201 9.72 -35.71 -12.45
CA GLN A 201 9.41 -36.86 -11.60
C GLN A 201 9.53 -38.15 -12.47
N PRO A 202 10.49 -39.03 -12.21
CA PRO A 202 10.63 -40.28 -12.93
C PRO A 202 9.43 -41.17 -12.59
N THR A 203 8.72 -41.56 -13.65
CA THR A 203 7.76 -42.67 -13.61
C THR A 203 8.50 -43.93 -13.18
N GLY A 204 8.42 -44.25 -11.92
CA GLY A 204 8.86 -45.52 -11.34
C GLY A 204 7.68 -46.44 -11.10
#